data_757be1b917bbcccd277117e26aeb9d96
#
_entry.id   757be1b917bbcccd277117e26aeb9d96
#
_cell.length_a   1.000
_cell.length_b   1.000
_cell.length_c   1.000
_cell.angle_alpha   90.00
_cell.angle_beta   90.00
_cell.angle_gamma   90.00
#
_symmetry.space_group_name_H-M   'P 1'
#
loop_
_entity.id
_entity.type
_entity.pdbx_description
1 polymer ?
#
loop_
_entity_poly.entity_id
_entity_poly.type
_entity_poly.pdbx_seq_one_letter_code
_entity_poly.pdbx_strand_id
1 'polypeptide(L)'
;NSGSNEASYTYNANNLRTSKTVNREKTNFVWNGQNLAAENKTDITNTYTYDMTGVHIANQNGTVTSYLKDYHGNIAGKTTKTGAMFNEMGTTMDYDAFGNQWQGDVPDPFGYCGEYLDGESGLIYLRNRYYDSMSGRFITEDPIKDGLNWYAYAENNPIIMIDPNGLDSYIFYTSSHDSDFSKQAQWQKKYLEGLGERVIMREVNSVDEFVYEWDIMGYDYDIGQSVSVNKVVIYAHGHENALIFEDGSSTNAISLTGKNRAGDDIANLWYLKKKNINDLYILSCNAGHLSKYTKGHNVASAFSCIVSGNVHAYDGNVAFGKGWWDANVNGNYSSRLSNDQSAFHDIAKTYGTDRNPVGYIKYYKGKYIR
;
A
#
# COMPACT_ATOMS: atom_id res chain seq x y z
N ASN A 1 2.01 44.59 -4.42
CA ASN A 1 0.83 43.77 -4.13
C ASN A 1 1.12 42.33 -4.58
N SER A 2 1.76 41.53 -3.73
CA SER A 2 1.81 40.10 -3.88
C SER A 2 0.42 39.56 -3.50
N GLY A 3 -0.43 39.35 -4.51
CA GLY A 3 -1.68 38.64 -4.30
C GLY A 3 -1.35 37.25 -3.74
N SER A 4 -1.78 36.95 -2.54
CA SER A 4 -1.72 35.60 -2.01
C SER A 4 -2.58 34.71 -2.91
N ASN A 5 -1.99 33.68 -3.50
CA ASN A 5 -2.75 32.67 -4.22
C ASN A 5 -3.68 31.99 -3.20
N GLU A 6 -4.98 32.17 -3.36
CA GLU A 6 -5.96 31.47 -2.53
C GLU A 6 -6.15 30.08 -3.12
N ALA A 7 -5.83 29.06 -2.34
CA ALA A 7 -5.99 27.67 -2.71
C ALA A 7 -6.87 26.94 -1.69
N SER A 8 -7.78 26.08 -2.17
CA SER A 8 -8.59 25.20 -1.32
C SER A 8 -8.65 23.79 -1.90
N TYR A 9 -8.72 22.80 -1.03
CA TYR A 9 -8.68 21.39 -1.37
C TYR A 9 -9.82 20.63 -0.74
N THR A 10 -10.34 19.62 -1.43
CA THR A 10 -11.35 18.69 -0.88
C THR A 10 -10.89 17.26 -1.01
N TYR A 11 -11.30 16.42 -0.06
CA TYR A 11 -10.84 15.03 0.04
C TYR A 11 -12.02 14.08 0.19
N ASN A 12 -11.84 12.82 -0.21
CA ASN A 12 -12.80 11.75 0.06
C ASN A 12 -12.50 11.05 1.40
N ALA A 13 -13.30 10.04 1.75
CA ALA A 13 -13.15 9.27 2.99
C ALA A 13 -11.83 8.46 3.07
N ASN A 14 -11.10 8.31 1.96
CA ASN A 14 -9.80 7.65 1.91
C ASN A 14 -8.65 8.67 1.86
N ASN A 15 -8.87 9.90 2.28
CA ASN A 15 -7.94 11.03 2.25
C ASN A 15 -7.40 11.38 0.85
N LEU A 16 -7.93 10.81 -0.23
CA LEU A 16 -7.55 11.18 -1.57
C LEU A 16 -8.21 12.49 -1.97
N ARG A 17 -7.41 13.41 -2.48
CA ARG A 17 -7.86 14.73 -2.93
C ARG A 17 -8.83 14.60 -4.10
N THR A 18 -10.06 15.09 -3.94
CA THR A 18 -11.10 15.06 -4.97
C THR A 18 -11.15 16.31 -5.81
N SER A 19 -10.74 17.45 -5.26
CA SER A 19 -10.58 18.67 -6.05
C SER A 19 -9.57 19.63 -5.42
N LYS A 20 -9.02 20.52 -6.25
CA LYS A 20 -8.38 21.76 -5.82
C LYS A 20 -9.00 22.96 -6.53
N THR A 21 -9.05 24.08 -5.86
CA THR A 21 -9.43 25.36 -6.45
C THR A 21 -8.32 26.37 -6.18
N VAL A 22 -7.72 26.90 -7.23
CA VAL A 22 -6.64 27.89 -7.15
C VAL A 22 -7.09 29.12 -7.93
N ASN A 23 -7.10 30.27 -7.27
CA ASN A 23 -7.53 31.53 -7.90
C ASN A 23 -8.90 31.42 -8.63
N ARG A 24 -9.87 30.70 -8.05
CA ARG A 24 -11.20 30.40 -8.56
C ARG A 24 -11.26 29.36 -9.69
N GLU A 25 -10.14 28.82 -10.16
CA GLU A 25 -10.12 27.71 -11.12
C GLU A 25 -10.17 26.38 -10.39
N LYS A 26 -11.19 25.57 -10.67
CA LYS A 26 -11.38 24.27 -10.06
C LYS A 26 -10.82 23.16 -10.94
N THR A 27 -10.01 22.29 -10.34
CA THR A 27 -9.56 21.02 -10.92
C THR A 27 -10.15 19.86 -10.10
N ASN A 28 -10.79 18.89 -10.75
CA ASN A 28 -11.28 17.68 -10.11
C ASN A 28 -10.33 16.52 -10.41
N PHE A 29 -10.12 15.65 -9.43
CA PHE A 29 -9.20 14.51 -9.51
C PHE A 29 -9.97 13.18 -9.54
N VAL A 30 -9.58 12.29 -10.43
CA VAL A 30 -10.12 10.92 -10.54
C VAL A 30 -8.99 9.94 -10.22
N TRP A 31 -9.25 9.04 -9.29
CA TRP A 31 -8.26 8.08 -8.80
C TRP A 31 -8.59 6.65 -9.21
N ASN A 32 -7.55 5.89 -9.52
CA ASN A 32 -7.60 4.43 -9.65
C ASN A 32 -6.69 3.83 -8.57
N GLY A 33 -7.29 3.40 -7.45
CA GLY A 33 -6.54 3.11 -6.22
C GLY A 33 -5.81 4.35 -5.71
N GLN A 34 -4.50 4.28 -5.56
CA GLN A 34 -3.65 5.39 -5.13
C GLN A 34 -3.08 6.21 -6.32
N ASN A 35 -3.34 5.77 -7.55
CA ASN A 35 -2.82 6.42 -8.74
C ASN A 35 -3.82 7.46 -9.28
N LEU A 36 -3.34 8.66 -9.55
CA LEU A 36 -4.13 9.70 -10.19
C LEU A 36 -4.40 9.31 -11.65
N ALA A 37 -5.63 8.95 -11.97
CA ALA A 37 -6.02 8.53 -13.33
C ALA A 37 -6.32 9.72 -14.25
N ALA A 38 -6.94 10.77 -13.72
CA ALA A 38 -7.25 11.96 -14.49
C ALA A 38 -7.41 13.24 -13.66
N GLU A 39 -7.18 14.36 -14.32
CA GLU A 39 -7.54 15.70 -13.87
C GLU A 39 -8.53 16.32 -14.83
N ASN A 40 -9.63 16.84 -14.31
CA ASN A 40 -10.65 17.52 -15.09
C ASN A 40 -10.72 19.00 -14.70
N LYS A 41 -10.37 19.86 -15.63
CA LYS A 41 -10.65 21.31 -15.62
C LYS A 41 -11.83 21.59 -16.54
N THR A 42 -12.34 22.83 -16.57
CA THR A 42 -13.56 23.21 -17.26
C THR A 42 -13.69 22.60 -18.67
N ASP A 43 -12.65 22.66 -19.51
CA ASP A 43 -12.68 22.17 -20.88
C ASP A 43 -11.49 21.24 -21.23
N ILE A 44 -10.73 20.82 -20.21
CA ILE A 44 -9.52 20.04 -20.39
C ILE A 44 -9.56 18.83 -19.48
N THR A 45 -9.35 17.64 -20.07
CA THR A 45 -9.11 16.41 -19.33
C THR A 45 -7.69 15.94 -19.60
N ASN A 46 -6.90 15.88 -18.53
CA ASN A 46 -5.60 15.22 -18.56
C ASN A 46 -5.75 13.80 -18.01
N THR A 47 -5.16 12.83 -18.66
CA THR A 47 -5.17 11.42 -18.21
C THR A 47 -3.76 10.90 -18.03
N TYR A 48 -3.60 10.00 -17.06
CA TYR A 48 -2.31 9.48 -16.64
C TYR A 48 -2.32 7.96 -16.62
N THR A 49 -1.26 7.35 -17.13
CA THR A 49 -1.03 5.91 -17.04
C THR A 49 0.24 5.63 -16.27
N TYR A 50 0.25 4.48 -15.60
CA TYR A 50 1.29 4.05 -14.68
C TYR A 50 1.86 2.71 -15.14
N ASP A 51 3.15 2.55 -14.94
CA ASP A 51 3.84 1.27 -14.98
C ASP A 51 4.26 0.83 -13.58
N MET A 52 5.12 -0.17 -13.47
CA MET A 52 5.61 -0.67 -12.18
C MET A 52 6.52 0.34 -11.43
N THR A 53 6.96 1.38 -12.11
CA THR A 53 7.85 2.41 -11.54
C THR A 53 7.14 3.72 -11.24
N GLY A 54 5.81 3.78 -11.38
CA GLY A 54 4.99 4.98 -11.14
C GLY A 54 4.43 5.60 -12.41
N VAL A 55 4.12 6.90 -12.42
CA VAL A 55 3.57 7.60 -13.58
C VAL A 55 4.48 7.45 -14.80
N HIS A 56 3.93 7.06 -15.94
CA HIS A 56 4.70 6.79 -17.15
C HIS A 56 4.30 7.67 -18.32
N ILE A 57 3.01 7.82 -18.58
CA ILE A 57 2.49 8.61 -19.70
C ILE A 57 1.41 9.57 -19.19
N ALA A 58 1.47 10.81 -19.66
CA ALA A 58 0.39 11.77 -19.57
C ALA A 58 -0.19 12.04 -20.98
N ASN A 59 -1.50 12.15 -21.07
CA ASN A 59 -2.17 12.73 -22.23
C ASN A 59 -2.86 14.02 -21.81
N GLN A 60 -2.34 15.12 -22.25
CA GLN A 60 -2.79 16.45 -21.89
C GLN A 60 -3.32 17.16 -23.14
N ASN A 61 -4.64 17.19 -23.27
CA ASN A 61 -5.31 17.84 -24.39
C ASN A 61 -4.78 17.36 -25.79
N GLY A 62 -4.55 16.05 -25.94
CA GLY A 62 -4.06 15.44 -27.18
C GLY A 62 -2.53 15.45 -27.35
N THR A 63 -1.80 16.10 -26.47
CA THR A 63 -0.35 15.95 -26.38
C THR A 63 0.00 14.80 -25.45
N VAL A 64 0.71 13.82 -25.97
CA VAL A 64 1.18 12.67 -25.21
C VAL A 64 2.60 12.92 -24.72
N THR A 65 2.80 12.87 -23.41
CA THR A 65 4.11 13.03 -22.75
C THR A 65 4.51 11.68 -22.15
N SER A 66 5.71 11.20 -22.46
CA SER A 66 6.36 10.09 -21.76
C SER A 66 7.38 10.67 -20.78
N TYR A 67 7.29 10.21 -19.54
CA TYR A 67 8.21 10.60 -18.46
C TYR A 67 9.43 9.68 -18.43
N LEU A 68 10.61 10.26 -18.37
CA LEU A 68 11.89 9.58 -18.18
C LEU A 68 12.28 9.71 -16.73
N LYS A 69 12.59 8.60 -16.09
CA LYS A 69 12.90 8.53 -14.65
C LYS A 69 14.35 8.19 -14.40
N ASP A 70 14.90 8.72 -13.33
CA ASP A 70 16.16 8.26 -12.78
C ASP A 70 15.94 6.99 -11.90
N TYR A 71 17.02 6.50 -11.29
CA TYR A 71 16.99 5.32 -10.43
C TYR A 71 16.12 5.51 -9.17
N HIS A 72 15.97 6.74 -8.70
CA HIS A 72 15.17 7.09 -7.52
C HIS A 72 13.67 7.31 -7.86
N GLY A 73 13.32 7.25 -9.13
CA GLY A 73 11.96 7.48 -9.60
C GLY A 73 11.62 8.95 -9.87
N ASN A 74 12.59 9.85 -9.74
CA ASN A 74 12.41 11.24 -10.09
C ASN A 74 12.16 11.38 -11.59
N ILE A 75 11.30 12.32 -11.97
CA ILE A 75 11.15 12.67 -13.39
C ILE A 75 12.38 13.47 -13.82
N ALA A 76 13.33 12.77 -14.43
CA ALA A 76 14.59 13.36 -14.92
C ALA A 76 14.47 13.98 -16.31
N GLY A 77 13.41 13.71 -17.04
CA GLY A 77 13.16 14.27 -18.36
C GLY A 77 11.80 13.85 -18.91
N LYS A 78 11.43 14.44 -20.03
CA LYS A 78 10.18 14.11 -20.73
C LYS A 78 10.36 14.20 -22.25
N THR A 79 9.65 13.34 -22.96
CA THR A 79 9.47 13.42 -24.40
C THR A 79 8.00 13.67 -24.70
N THR A 80 7.71 14.53 -25.67
CA THR A 80 6.32 14.84 -26.03
C THR A 80 6.02 14.45 -27.47
N LYS A 81 4.78 14.04 -27.72
CA LYS A 81 4.27 13.73 -29.04
C LYS A 81 2.92 14.41 -29.23
N THR A 82 2.80 15.19 -30.30
CA THR A 82 1.54 15.81 -30.73
C THR A 82 1.20 15.31 -32.13
N GLY A 83 0.10 14.59 -32.27
CA GLY A 83 -0.25 13.93 -33.53
C GLY A 83 0.81 12.91 -33.97
N ALA A 84 1.35 13.06 -35.17
CA ALA A 84 2.37 12.17 -35.75
C ALA A 84 3.81 12.61 -35.44
N MET A 85 4.00 13.81 -34.88
CA MET A 85 5.33 14.39 -34.67
C MET A 85 5.83 14.07 -33.26
N PHE A 86 7.11 13.66 -33.15
CA PHE A 86 7.85 13.60 -31.92
C PHE A 86 8.59 14.91 -31.72
N ASN A 87 8.44 15.50 -30.54
CA ASN A 87 9.24 16.64 -30.15
C ASN A 87 10.55 16.13 -29.51
N GLU A 88 11.57 16.96 -29.56
CA GLU A 88 12.84 16.66 -28.91
C GLU A 88 12.63 16.48 -27.39
N MET A 89 13.54 15.74 -26.77
CA MET A 89 13.58 15.59 -25.32
C MET A 89 13.75 16.97 -24.69
N GLY A 90 12.89 17.32 -23.76
CA GLY A 90 13.01 18.56 -22.99
C GLY A 90 14.26 18.58 -22.12
N THR A 91 14.48 19.69 -21.45
CA THR A 91 15.60 19.89 -20.52
C THR A 91 15.57 18.80 -19.44
N THR A 92 16.74 18.25 -19.08
CA THR A 92 16.86 17.35 -17.95
C THR A 92 16.50 18.08 -16.66
N MET A 93 15.82 17.37 -15.77
CA MET A 93 15.44 17.87 -14.45
C MET A 93 16.32 17.19 -13.40
N ASP A 94 16.96 18.00 -12.57
CA ASP A 94 17.83 17.51 -11.50
C ASP A 94 17.29 17.94 -10.13
N TYR A 95 17.39 17.05 -9.16
CA TYR A 95 16.93 17.24 -7.79
C TYR A 95 18.06 17.01 -6.79
N ASP A 96 18.01 17.71 -5.67
CA ASP A 96 18.81 17.32 -4.51
C ASP A 96 18.20 16.06 -3.83
N ALA A 97 18.85 15.55 -2.79
CA ALA A 97 18.41 14.37 -2.08
C ALA A 97 16.99 14.51 -1.52
N PHE A 98 16.57 15.71 -1.14
CA PHE A 98 15.25 15.98 -0.56
C PHE A 98 14.20 16.41 -1.61
N GLY A 99 14.56 16.42 -2.89
CA GLY A 99 13.62 16.70 -3.97
C GLY A 99 13.47 18.18 -4.32
N ASN A 100 14.37 19.03 -3.85
CA ASN A 100 14.43 20.39 -4.36
C ASN A 100 14.99 20.36 -5.78
N GLN A 101 14.21 20.86 -6.71
CA GLN A 101 14.67 20.99 -8.09
C GLN A 101 15.64 22.16 -8.21
N TRP A 102 16.80 21.91 -8.76
CA TRP A 102 17.84 22.93 -8.97
C TRP A 102 18.19 23.17 -10.43
N GLN A 103 17.75 22.29 -11.33
CA GLN A 103 17.93 22.43 -12.77
C GLN A 103 16.75 21.86 -13.54
N GLY A 104 16.43 22.47 -14.67
CA GLY A 104 15.41 22.03 -15.63
C GLY A 104 14.10 22.82 -15.55
N ASP A 105 13.15 22.39 -16.37
CA ASP A 105 11.81 22.98 -16.42
C ASP A 105 10.99 22.61 -15.19
N VAL A 106 10.03 23.48 -14.84
CA VAL A 106 9.09 23.17 -13.75
C VAL A 106 8.36 21.87 -14.05
N PRO A 107 8.28 20.93 -13.08
CA PRO A 107 7.55 19.69 -13.23
C PRO A 107 6.07 19.94 -13.60
N ASP A 108 5.53 19.16 -14.52
CA ASP A 108 4.17 19.30 -15.02
C ASP A 108 3.42 17.97 -14.96
N PRO A 109 2.60 17.77 -13.99
CA PRO A 109 2.65 18.14 -12.58
C PRO A 109 3.56 17.22 -11.74
N PHE A 110 4.17 16.20 -12.36
CA PHE A 110 4.97 15.19 -11.66
C PHE A 110 6.46 15.53 -11.67
N GLY A 111 7.11 15.32 -10.52
CA GLY A 111 8.51 15.69 -10.31
C GLY A 111 9.29 14.68 -9.49
N TYR A 112 9.69 15.08 -8.30
CA TYR A 112 10.44 14.25 -7.35
C TYR A 112 9.70 12.95 -7.01
N CYS A 113 10.40 11.82 -7.10
CA CYS A 113 9.83 10.47 -6.95
C CYS A 113 8.61 10.19 -7.84
N GLY A 114 8.41 10.93 -8.93
CA GLY A 114 7.23 10.82 -9.78
C GLY A 114 5.93 11.28 -9.12
N GLU A 115 6.02 12.07 -8.04
CA GLU A 115 4.88 12.52 -7.27
C GLU A 115 4.39 13.90 -7.72
N TYR A 116 3.12 14.21 -7.34
CA TYR A 116 2.41 15.39 -7.78
C TYR A 116 2.88 16.65 -7.03
N LEU A 117 3.46 17.60 -7.73
CA LEU A 117 3.82 18.90 -7.21
C LEU A 117 2.66 19.89 -7.36
N ASP A 118 2.21 20.49 -6.27
CA ASP A 118 1.28 21.60 -6.27
C ASP A 118 2.03 22.92 -6.47
N GLY A 119 2.09 23.41 -7.71
CA GLY A 119 2.83 24.60 -8.09
C GLY A 119 2.41 25.88 -7.35
N GLU A 120 1.16 25.94 -6.85
CA GLU A 120 0.64 27.06 -6.07
C GLU A 120 1.22 27.14 -4.66
N SER A 121 1.60 25.99 -4.06
CA SER A 121 2.15 25.91 -2.71
C SER A 121 3.62 25.51 -2.67
N GLY A 122 4.14 24.89 -3.74
CA GLY A 122 5.46 24.28 -3.78
C GLY A 122 5.54 22.93 -3.00
N LEU A 123 4.41 22.42 -2.55
CA LEU A 123 4.35 21.18 -1.77
C LEU A 123 4.13 19.96 -2.68
N ILE A 124 4.73 18.85 -2.32
CA ILE A 124 4.53 17.56 -2.98
C ILE A 124 3.39 16.83 -2.29
N TYR A 125 2.36 16.44 -3.06
CA TYR A 125 1.19 15.75 -2.55
C TYR A 125 1.43 14.24 -2.50
N LEU A 126 1.65 13.70 -1.31
CA LEU A 126 1.85 12.29 -1.03
C LEU A 126 0.57 11.65 -0.44
N ARG A 127 -0.57 11.87 -1.07
CA ARG A 127 -1.93 11.37 -0.72
C ARG A 127 -2.35 11.76 0.70
N ASN A 128 -1.76 11.15 1.71
CA ASN A 128 -2.15 11.35 3.11
C ASN A 128 -1.43 12.51 3.79
N ARG A 129 -0.28 12.92 3.28
CA ARG A 129 0.49 14.06 3.78
C ARG A 129 1.02 14.93 2.65
N TYR A 130 1.32 16.18 2.98
CA TYR A 130 2.05 17.07 2.09
C TYR A 130 3.49 17.16 2.55
N TYR A 131 4.40 17.02 1.61
CA TYR A 131 5.84 17.08 1.82
C TYR A 131 6.39 18.40 1.32
N ASP A 132 7.15 19.07 2.17
CA ASP A 132 7.92 20.27 1.83
C ASP A 132 9.38 19.88 1.60
N SER A 133 9.79 19.83 0.34
CA SER A 133 11.17 19.50 -0.03
C SER A 133 12.19 20.52 0.46
N MET A 134 11.81 21.79 0.60
CA MET A 134 12.72 22.83 1.09
C MET A 134 13.12 22.63 2.54
N SER A 135 12.18 22.19 3.38
CA SER A 135 12.47 21.85 4.79
C SER A 135 12.87 20.38 4.98
N GLY A 136 12.70 19.53 3.97
CA GLY A 136 12.94 18.09 4.03
C GLY A 136 11.96 17.36 4.94
N ARG A 137 10.72 17.88 5.11
CA ARG A 137 9.75 17.41 6.11
C ARG A 137 8.33 17.39 5.59
N PHE A 138 7.52 16.56 6.21
CA PHE A 138 6.06 16.69 6.13
C PHE A 138 5.59 17.96 6.83
N ILE A 139 4.53 18.61 6.31
CA ILE A 139 3.95 19.81 6.96
C ILE A 139 2.96 19.46 8.08
N THR A 140 2.60 18.19 8.21
CA THR A 140 1.74 17.66 9.27
C THR A 140 2.45 16.54 10.01
N GLU A 141 2.06 16.31 11.26
CA GLU A 141 2.54 15.17 12.05
C GLU A 141 2.21 13.85 11.36
N ASP A 142 3.04 12.84 11.62
CA ASP A 142 2.72 11.47 11.27
C ASP A 142 1.45 11.05 12.01
N PRO A 143 0.39 10.64 11.29
CA PRO A 143 -0.85 10.20 11.96
C PRO A 143 -0.63 9.00 12.88
N ILE A 144 0.38 8.17 12.63
CA ILE A 144 0.71 6.98 13.43
C ILE A 144 1.60 7.34 14.63
N LYS A 145 2.32 8.46 14.55
CA LYS A 145 3.24 8.97 15.59
C LYS A 145 4.30 7.94 16.03
N ASP A 146 4.73 7.08 15.10
CA ASP A 146 5.81 6.16 15.39
C ASP A 146 7.18 6.86 15.35
N GLY A 147 8.06 6.51 16.28
CA GLY A 147 9.37 7.12 16.43
C GLY A 147 9.35 8.47 17.15
N LEU A 148 10.51 9.16 17.12
CA LEU A 148 10.72 10.41 17.86
C LEU A 148 10.50 11.68 17.02
N ASN A 149 10.39 11.57 15.71
CA ASN A 149 10.23 12.70 14.78
C ASN A 149 9.10 12.46 13.79
N TRP A 150 7.92 12.89 14.11
CA TRP A 150 6.68 12.66 13.34
C TRP A 150 6.58 13.47 12.04
N TYR A 151 7.51 14.38 11.80
CA TYR A 151 7.59 15.18 10.57
C TYR A 151 8.66 14.66 9.60
N ALA A 152 9.44 13.64 10.00
CA ALA A 152 10.53 13.13 9.19
C ALA A 152 10.00 12.50 7.90
N TYR A 153 10.57 12.91 6.76
CA TYR A 153 10.42 12.23 5.49
C TYR A 153 11.52 11.18 5.35
N ALA A 154 11.13 9.95 4.93
CA ALA A 154 12.05 8.85 4.64
C ALA A 154 13.12 8.64 5.75
N GLU A 155 12.73 8.74 7.04
CA GLU A 155 13.62 8.63 8.22
C GLU A 155 14.86 9.55 8.16
N ASN A 156 14.75 10.70 7.48
CA ASN A 156 15.83 11.63 7.14
C ASN A 156 16.92 11.02 6.24
N ASN A 157 16.62 9.95 5.52
CA ASN A 157 17.55 9.31 4.57
C ASN A 157 16.91 9.17 3.16
N PRO A 158 16.57 10.28 2.50
CA PRO A 158 15.86 10.29 1.24
C PRO A 158 16.72 9.84 0.04
N ILE A 159 18.01 9.55 0.24
CA ILE A 159 18.87 8.99 -0.82
C ILE A 159 18.53 7.52 -1.11
N ILE A 160 18.10 6.78 -0.09
CA ILE A 160 17.82 5.34 -0.21
C ILE A 160 16.37 4.98 0.09
N MET A 161 15.58 5.91 0.64
CA MET A 161 14.18 5.72 0.99
C MET A 161 13.31 6.82 0.39
N ILE A 162 12.09 6.46 0.03
CA ILE A 162 11.01 7.37 -0.35
C ILE A 162 9.78 7.03 0.49
N ASP A 163 8.83 7.94 0.60
CA ASP A 163 7.53 7.67 1.23
C ASP A 163 6.40 8.01 0.25
N PRO A 164 6.02 7.08 -0.65
CA PRO A 164 5.12 7.37 -1.77
C PRO A 164 3.71 7.78 -1.35
N ASN A 165 3.28 7.38 -0.16
CA ASN A 165 1.90 7.56 0.28
C ASN A 165 1.77 8.43 1.54
N GLY A 166 2.87 8.81 2.16
CA GLY A 166 2.85 9.47 3.46
C GLY A 166 2.26 8.59 4.57
N LEU A 167 2.41 7.25 4.48
CA LEU A 167 1.85 6.28 5.43
C LEU A 167 2.77 5.09 5.61
N ASP A 168 2.73 4.52 6.82
CA ASP A 168 3.46 3.31 7.15
C ASP A 168 2.79 2.03 6.65
N SER A 169 3.62 1.00 6.45
CA SER A 169 3.20 -0.36 6.19
C SER A 169 3.57 -1.26 7.37
N TYR A 170 2.74 -2.25 7.67
CA TYR A 170 2.94 -3.17 8.79
C TYR A 170 3.10 -4.61 8.31
N ILE A 171 3.98 -5.35 8.99
CA ILE A 171 4.12 -6.80 8.79
C ILE A 171 3.96 -7.49 10.14
N PHE A 172 2.88 -8.25 10.29
CA PHE A 172 2.68 -9.17 11.41
C PHE A 172 3.18 -10.56 11.03
N TYR A 173 3.95 -11.19 11.88
CA TYR A 173 4.47 -12.53 11.61
C TYR A 173 4.62 -13.35 12.89
N THR A 174 4.44 -14.65 12.79
CA THR A 174 4.74 -15.57 13.87
C THR A 174 6.16 -16.12 13.73
N SER A 175 6.84 -16.36 14.85
CA SER A 175 8.19 -16.95 14.92
C SER A 175 8.27 -18.14 15.87
N SER A 176 7.13 -18.77 16.19
CA SER A 176 7.10 -19.98 17.01
C SER A 176 7.78 -21.17 16.32
N HIS A 177 8.26 -22.16 17.09
CA HIS A 177 9.24 -23.19 16.72
C HIS A 177 9.02 -23.90 15.37
N ASP A 178 7.80 -24.19 14.95
CA ASP A 178 7.46 -24.79 13.64
C ASP A 178 6.80 -23.78 12.67
N SER A 179 6.64 -22.51 13.09
CA SER A 179 5.92 -21.45 12.37
C SER A 179 6.78 -20.21 12.23
N ASP A 180 8.08 -20.36 11.99
CA ASP A 180 8.99 -19.23 11.87
C ASP A 180 8.88 -18.58 10.49
N PHE A 181 8.12 -17.50 10.41
CA PHE A 181 7.99 -16.64 9.23
C PHE A 181 8.91 -15.41 9.28
N SER A 182 9.86 -15.35 10.20
CA SER A 182 10.76 -14.20 10.36
C SER A 182 11.55 -13.87 9.09
N LYS A 183 12.02 -14.89 8.37
CA LYS A 183 12.72 -14.70 7.09
C LYS A 183 11.81 -14.10 6.02
N GLN A 184 10.59 -14.60 5.90
CA GLN A 184 9.59 -14.13 4.96
C GLN A 184 9.22 -12.68 5.25
N ALA A 185 9.01 -12.36 6.52
CA ALA A 185 8.73 -11.02 6.99
C ALA A 185 9.89 -10.05 6.69
N GLN A 186 11.15 -10.46 6.96
CA GLN A 186 12.32 -9.65 6.66
C GLN A 186 12.49 -9.38 5.16
N TRP A 187 12.18 -10.35 4.31
CA TRP A 187 12.25 -10.12 2.87
C TRP A 187 11.12 -9.25 2.35
N GLN A 188 9.93 -9.43 2.91
CA GLN A 188 8.82 -8.55 2.62
C GLN A 188 9.14 -7.11 3.02
N LYS A 189 9.73 -6.92 4.21
CA LYS A 189 10.23 -5.63 4.65
C LYS A 189 11.22 -5.05 3.64
N LYS A 190 12.28 -5.80 3.32
CA LYS A 190 13.29 -5.34 2.35
C LYS A 190 12.69 -5.00 0.98
N TYR A 191 11.69 -5.76 0.53
CA TYR A 191 11.01 -5.49 -0.72
C TYR A 191 10.19 -4.19 -0.67
N LEU A 192 9.39 -3.98 0.37
CA LEU A 192 8.59 -2.76 0.53
C LEU A 192 9.47 -1.53 0.76
N GLU A 193 10.55 -1.66 1.53
CA GLU A 193 11.56 -0.61 1.70
C GLU A 193 12.27 -0.30 0.37
N GLY A 194 12.50 -1.30 -0.47
CA GLY A 194 13.01 -1.10 -1.83
C GLY A 194 12.03 -0.38 -2.77
N LEU A 195 10.75 -0.35 -2.43
CA LEU A 195 9.73 0.49 -3.08
C LEU A 195 9.58 1.86 -2.37
N GLY A 196 10.41 2.12 -1.36
CA GLY A 196 10.43 3.35 -0.60
C GLY A 196 9.41 3.43 0.54
N GLU A 197 8.77 2.34 0.91
CA GLU A 197 7.81 2.34 2.01
C GLU A 197 8.52 2.24 3.37
N ARG A 198 8.05 2.98 4.36
CA ARG A 198 8.42 2.74 5.75
C ARG A 198 7.68 1.51 6.26
N VAL A 199 8.41 0.54 6.84
CA VAL A 199 7.84 -0.75 7.22
C VAL A 199 8.09 -1.08 8.69
N ILE A 200 7.00 -1.25 9.42
CA ILE A 200 6.98 -1.64 10.83
C ILE A 200 6.73 -3.14 10.94
N MET A 201 7.68 -3.87 11.48
CA MET A 201 7.52 -5.31 11.75
C MET A 201 7.02 -5.54 13.18
N ARG A 202 6.08 -6.46 13.34
CA ARG A 202 5.55 -6.92 14.62
C ARG A 202 5.56 -8.44 14.69
N GLU A 203 6.36 -8.98 15.60
CA GLU A 203 6.31 -10.39 15.95
C GLU A 203 5.11 -10.64 16.84
N VAL A 204 4.28 -11.62 16.50
CA VAL A 204 3.03 -11.94 17.20
C VAL A 204 2.91 -13.45 17.34
N ASN A 205 3.28 -13.99 18.48
CA ASN A 205 3.29 -15.42 18.77
C ASN A 205 2.07 -15.88 19.57
N SER A 206 1.17 -14.95 19.86
CA SER A 206 -0.12 -15.25 20.49
C SER A 206 -1.24 -14.41 19.87
N VAL A 207 -2.47 -14.90 20.05
CA VAL A 207 -3.66 -14.16 19.62
C VAL A 207 -3.82 -12.85 20.39
N ASP A 208 -3.44 -12.83 21.67
CA ASP A 208 -3.53 -11.63 22.51
C ASP A 208 -2.53 -10.56 22.04
N GLU A 209 -1.30 -10.95 21.69
CA GLU A 209 -0.32 -10.05 21.07
C GLU A 209 -0.83 -9.51 19.73
N PHE A 210 -1.38 -10.38 18.87
CA PHE A 210 -1.93 -9.94 17.60
C PHE A 210 -3.08 -8.95 17.78
N VAL A 211 -4.02 -9.23 18.68
CA VAL A 211 -5.16 -8.34 18.96
C VAL A 211 -4.67 -7.00 19.51
N TYR A 212 -3.70 -7.02 20.42
CA TYR A 212 -3.11 -5.80 20.97
C TYR A 212 -2.43 -4.96 19.88
N GLU A 213 -1.52 -5.55 19.11
CA GLU A 213 -0.80 -4.87 18.03
C GLU A 213 -1.75 -4.39 16.91
N TRP A 214 -2.78 -5.20 16.58
CA TRP A 214 -3.84 -4.78 15.67
C TRP A 214 -4.58 -3.55 16.20
N ASP A 215 -4.91 -3.54 17.48
CA ASP A 215 -5.70 -2.48 18.10
C ASP A 215 -4.96 -1.15 18.18
N ILE A 216 -3.64 -1.19 18.42
CA ILE A 216 -2.82 0.02 18.47
C ILE A 216 -2.31 0.46 17.09
N MET A 217 -2.27 -0.45 16.11
CA MET A 217 -1.84 -0.12 14.74
C MET A 217 -2.65 1.03 14.16
N GLY A 218 -1.98 2.08 13.72
CA GLY A 218 -2.62 3.25 13.14
C GLY A 218 -3.62 3.94 14.08
N TYR A 219 -3.41 3.91 15.40
CA TYR A 219 -4.25 4.63 16.36
C TYR A 219 -3.54 5.89 16.83
N ASP A 220 -4.14 7.03 16.56
CA ASP A 220 -3.69 8.32 17.07
C ASP A 220 -4.35 8.61 18.42
N TYR A 221 -3.55 8.57 19.48
CA TYR A 221 -4.02 8.77 20.87
C TYR A 221 -4.44 10.20 21.15
N ASP A 222 -3.93 11.19 20.42
CA ASP A 222 -4.24 12.61 20.69
C ASP A 222 -5.61 12.99 20.16
N ILE A 223 -5.99 12.44 19.02
CA ILE A 223 -7.33 12.67 18.44
C ILE A 223 -8.31 11.53 18.70
N GLY A 224 -7.84 10.42 19.31
CA GLY A 224 -8.67 9.28 19.65
C GLY A 224 -9.25 8.52 18.44
N GLN A 225 -8.60 8.58 17.29
CA GLN A 225 -9.09 7.99 16.04
C GLN A 225 -8.07 7.09 15.36
N SER A 226 -8.58 6.12 14.58
CA SER A 226 -7.73 5.33 13.69
C SER A 226 -7.37 6.16 12.47
N VAL A 227 -6.08 6.19 12.15
CA VAL A 227 -5.52 6.81 10.95
C VAL A 227 -5.25 5.78 9.88
N SER A 228 -5.01 6.23 8.66
CA SER A 228 -4.79 5.35 7.53
C SER A 228 -3.44 4.64 7.62
N VAL A 229 -3.41 3.38 7.20
CA VAL A 229 -2.21 2.53 7.04
C VAL A 229 -2.11 2.14 5.57
N ASN A 230 -0.89 2.15 5.01
CA ASN A 230 -0.72 1.85 3.59
C ASN A 230 -0.97 0.37 3.31
N LYS A 231 -0.10 -0.50 3.80
CA LYS A 231 -0.23 -1.94 3.63
C LYS A 231 -0.09 -2.67 4.95
N VAL A 232 -0.82 -3.76 5.07
CA VAL A 232 -0.63 -4.71 6.17
C VAL A 232 -0.40 -6.09 5.57
N VAL A 233 0.61 -6.79 6.06
CA VAL A 233 0.92 -8.17 5.68
C VAL A 233 0.86 -9.03 6.92
N ILE A 234 0.13 -10.15 6.86
CA ILE A 234 0.02 -11.10 7.97
C ILE A 234 0.60 -12.45 7.51
N TYR A 235 1.66 -12.89 8.17
CA TYR A 235 2.22 -14.22 8.04
C TYR A 235 1.83 -15.05 9.25
N ALA A 236 0.93 -16.00 9.08
CA ALA A 236 0.47 -16.89 10.13
C ALA A 236 0.03 -18.23 9.53
N HIS A 237 -0.08 -19.27 10.33
CA HIS A 237 -0.83 -20.46 9.94
C HIS A 237 -2.32 -20.18 9.89
N GLY A 238 -3.09 -21.04 9.22
CA GLY A 238 -4.52 -20.88 9.21
C GLY A 238 -5.26 -21.82 8.29
N HIS A 239 -6.54 -21.60 8.24
CA HIS A 239 -7.49 -22.24 7.34
C HIS A 239 -8.63 -21.25 7.05
N GLU A 240 -9.64 -21.68 6.29
CA GLU A 240 -10.73 -20.79 5.84
C GLU A 240 -11.48 -20.06 6.98
N ASN A 241 -11.42 -20.61 8.20
CA ASN A 241 -12.17 -20.10 9.36
C ASN A 241 -11.32 -19.37 10.39
N ALA A 242 -9.99 -19.52 10.39
CA ALA A 242 -9.15 -18.99 11.45
C ALA A 242 -7.72 -18.68 11.00
N LEU A 243 -7.09 -17.70 11.69
CA LEU A 243 -5.65 -17.54 11.75
C LEU A 243 -5.12 -18.14 13.06
N ILE A 244 -3.96 -18.77 13.00
CA ILE A 244 -3.32 -19.50 14.10
C ILE A 244 -1.94 -18.91 14.32
N PHE A 245 -1.65 -18.48 15.55
CA PHE A 245 -0.44 -17.75 15.91
C PHE A 245 0.63 -18.58 16.60
N GLU A 246 0.28 -19.81 17.03
CA GLU A 246 1.21 -20.74 17.64
C GLU A 246 1.14 -22.09 16.96
N ASP A 247 2.21 -22.83 17.02
CA ASP A 247 2.38 -24.12 16.41
C ASP A 247 1.34 -25.15 16.87
N GLY A 248 0.42 -25.46 15.95
CA GLY A 248 -0.58 -26.51 16.14
C GLY A 248 -1.60 -26.29 17.25
N SER A 249 -1.49 -25.25 18.05
CA SER A 249 -2.43 -24.95 19.13
C SER A 249 -3.72 -24.38 18.59
N SER A 250 -4.78 -25.18 18.59
CA SER A 250 -6.12 -24.75 18.21
C SER A 250 -6.72 -23.70 19.16
N THR A 251 -6.07 -23.43 20.29
CA THR A 251 -6.54 -22.44 21.28
C THR A 251 -5.92 -21.07 21.07
N ASN A 252 -4.72 -20.99 20.48
CA ASN A 252 -4.06 -19.74 20.18
C ASN A 252 -4.39 -19.25 18.74
N ALA A 253 -5.66 -19.02 18.51
CA ALA A 253 -6.18 -18.66 17.21
C ALA A 253 -7.31 -17.63 17.30
N ILE A 254 -7.52 -16.90 16.21
CA ILE A 254 -8.68 -16.03 16.01
C ILE A 254 -9.55 -16.59 14.90
N SER A 255 -10.84 -16.80 15.15
CA SER A 255 -11.74 -17.43 14.19
C SER A 255 -12.99 -16.60 13.89
N LEU A 256 -13.69 -16.98 12.81
CA LEU A 256 -14.97 -16.40 12.42
C LEU A 256 -16.10 -16.64 13.45
N THR A 257 -16.00 -17.73 14.20
CA THR A 257 -17.08 -18.17 15.10
C THR A 257 -16.78 -17.93 16.56
N GLY A 258 -15.55 -17.55 16.91
CA GLY A 258 -15.05 -17.52 18.28
C GLY A 258 -14.90 -18.90 18.89
N LYS A 259 -14.85 -19.95 18.06
CA LYS A 259 -14.70 -21.34 18.47
C LYS A 259 -13.59 -22.02 17.66
N ASN A 260 -12.84 -22.93 18.30
CA ASN A 260 -11.93 -23.82 17.62
C ASN A 260 -12.67 -25.07 17.09
N ARG A 261 -11.94 -26.02 16.46
CA ARG A 261 -12.54 -27.28 15.96
C ARG A 261 -13.07 -28.19 17.06
N ALA A 262 -12.52 -28.09 18.27
CA ALA A 262 -12.98 -28.86 19.43
C ALA A 262 -14.22 -28.24 20.10
N GLY A 263 -14.56 -27.01 19.74
CA GLY A 263 -15.67 -26.24 20.30
C GLY A 263 -15.32 -25.35 21.48
N ASP A 264 -14.00 -25.23 21.81
CA ASP A 264 -13.52 -24.35 22.85
C ASP A 264 -13.61 -22.89 22.43
N ASP A 265 -13.82 -22.00 23.39
CA ASP A 265 -13.84 -20.56 23.16
C ASP A 265 -12.44 -20.03 22.82
N ILE A 266 -12.35 -19.29 21.73
CA ILE A 266 -11.14 -18.60 21.26
C ILE A 266 -11.50 -17.17 20.81
N ALA A 267 -10.52 -16.36 20.44
CA ALA A 267 -10.77 -15.01 19.95
C ALA A 267 -11.67 -15.02 18.70
N ASN A 268 -12.53 -14.02 18.63
CA ASN A 268 -13.46 -13.85 17.52
C ASN A 268 -13.01 -12.69 16.63
N LEU A 269 -12.80 -12.97 15.34
CA LEU A 269 -12.32 -12.01 14.35
C LEU A 269 -13.24 -10.79 14.21
N TRP A 270 -14.54 -10.95 14.37
CA TRP A 270 -15.51 -9.87 14.29
C TRP A 270 -15.39 -8.82 15.41
N TYR A 271 -14.63 -9.12 16.48
CA TYR A 271 -14.38 -8.17 17.58
C TYR A 271 -13.12 -7.32 17.38
N LEU A 272 -12.33 -7.61 16.34
CA LEU A 272 -11.21 -6.73 15.98
C LEU A 272 -11.71 -5.33 15.63
N LYS A 273 -10.96 -4.33 16.06
CA LYS A 273 -11.28 -2.93 15.70
C LYS A 273 -11.20 -2.72 14.20
N LYS A 274 -12.12 -1.92 13.69
CA LYS A 274 -12.07 -1.48 12.29
C LYS A 274 -10.85 -0.63 12.04
N LYS A 275 -10.23 -0.81 10.88
CA LYS A 275 -9.00 -0.11 10.47
C LYS A 275 -9.13 0.52 9.10
N ASN A 276 -8.50 1.67 8.94
CA ASN A 276 -8.34 2.30 7.64
C ASN A 276 -7.04 1.81 6.99
N ILE A 277 -7.11 0.70 6.26
CA ILE A 277 -5.98 0.04 5.58
C ILE A 277 -6.27 0.07 4.08
N ASN A 278 -5.30 0.49 3.26
CA ASN A 278 -5.47 0.52 1.81
C ASN A 278 -5.45 -0.89 1.21
N ASP A 279 -4.46 -1.71 1.59
CA ASP A 279 -4.36 -3.10 1.16
C ASP A 279 -3.90 -4.01 2.31
N LEU A 280 -4.65 -5.06 2.60
CA LEU A 280 -4.32 -6.10 3.58
C LEU A 280 -4.01 -7.40 2.85
N TYR A 281 -2.85 -7.99 3.09
CA TYR A 281 -2.41 -9.26 2.55
C TYR A 281 -2.35 -10.33 3.63
N ILE A 282 -3.13 -11.40 3.48
CA ILE A 282 -3.17 -12.51 4.42
C ILE A 282 -2.46 -13.70 3.78
N LEU A 283 -1.23 -13.92 4.20
CA LEU A 283 -0.35 -14.97 3.71
C LEU A 283 -0.46 -16.19 4.63
N SER A 284 -1.62 -16.82 4.58
CA SER A 284 -2.02 -17.97 5.36
C SER A 284 -2.80 -18.97 4.50
N CYS A 285 -2.69 -20.25 4.84
CA CYS A 285 -3.39 -21.32 4.09
C CYS A 285 -4.90 -21.11 4.09
N ASN A 286 -5.51 -21.25 2.93
CA ASN A 286 -6.96 -21.19 2.71
C ASN A 286 -7.70 -19.95 3.26
N ALA A 287 -6.99 -18.90 3.65
CA ALA A 287 -7.62 -17.70 4.22
C ALA A 287 -8.66 -17.06 3.29
N GLY A 288 -8.51 -17.24 1.98
CA GLY A 288 -9.45 -16.80 0.94
C GLY A 288 -10.40 -17.90 0.43
N HIS A 289 -10.32 -19.14 0.95
CA HIS A 289 -11.07 -20.28 0.42
C HIS A 289 -12.58 -20.17 0.64
N LEU A 290 -13.35 -20.32 -0.42
CA LEU A 290 -14.82 -20.34 -0.37
C LEU A 290 -15.31 -21.78 -0.15
N SER A 291 -15.46 -22.17 1.10
CA SER A 291 -15.98 -23.46 1.49
C SER A 291 -17.50 -23.43 1.68
N LYS A 292 -18.17 -24.55 1.34
CA LYS A 292 -19.59 -24.74 1.66
C LYS A 292 -19.88 -24.75 3.17
N TYR A 293 -18.86 -25.07 3.97
CA TYR A 293 -18.97 -25.11 5.44
C TYR A 293 -18.97 -23.73 6.08
N THR A 294 -18.38 -22.73 5.41
CA THR A 294 -18.31 -21.34 5.89
C THR A 294 -19.47 -20.48 5.46
N LYS A 295 -20.44 -21.04 4.72
CA LYS A 295 -21.61 -20.32 4.19
C LYS A 295 -21.24 -19.04 3.40
N GLY A 296 -20.12 -19.10 2.68
CA GLY A 296 -19.62 -17.97 1.88
C GLY A 296 -18.77 -16.96 2.65
N HIS A 297 -18.49 -17.18 3.93
CA HIS A 297 -17.54 -16.41 4.69
C HIS A 297 -16.21 -17.16 4.84
N ASN A 298 -15.12 -16.41 4.88
CA ASN A 298 -13.78 -16.89 5.20
C ASN A 298 -13.00 -15.76 5.89
N VAL A 299 -11.79 -16.06 6.35
CA VAL A 299 -10.94 -15.09 7.05
C VAL A 299 -10.79 -13.79 6.24
N ALA A 300 -10.47 -13.88 4.95
CA ALA A 300 -10.28 -12.70 4.11
C ALA A 300 -11.57 -11.89 3.92
N SER A 301 -12.71 -12.55 3.72
CA SER A 301 -14.00 -11.88 3.60
C SER A 301 -14.37 -11.14 4.88
N ALA A 302 -14.06 -11.72 6.05
CA ALA A 302 -14.31 -11.08 7.34
C ALA A 302 -13.42 -9.86 7.55
N PHE A 303 -12.11 -9.99 7.29
CA PHE A 303 -11.21 -8.83 7.34
C PHE A 303 -11.67 -7.71 6.40
N SER A 304 -12.18 -8.04 5.21
CA SER A 304 -12.67 -7.02 4.27
C SER A 304 -13.94 -6.29 4.72
N CYS A 305 -14.58 -6.74 5.79
CA CYS A 305 -15.67 -6.00 6.45
C CYS A 305 -15.17 -5.03 7.54
N ILE A 306 -13.94 -5.22 8.02
CA ILE A 306 -13.36 -4.42 9.11
C ILE A 306 -12.21 -3.52 8.65
N VAL A 307 -11.77 -3.64 7.40
CA VAL A 307 -10.81 -2.74 6.77
C VAL A 307 -11.46 -1.90 5.67
N SER A 308 -10.92 -0.73 5.39
CA SER A 308 -11.50 0.19 4.40
C SER A 308 -11.17 -0.20 2.96
N GLY A 309 -10.02 -0.80 2.72
CA GLY A 309 -9.51 -1.13 1.39
C GLY A 309 -9.66 -2.61 1.01
N ASN A 310 -8.72 -3.10 0.22
CA ASN A 310 -8.78 -4.44 -0.31
C ASN A 310 -8.14 -5.47 0.62
N VAL A 311 -8.66 -6.70 0.60
CA VAL A 311 -8.05 -7.84 1.28
C VAL A 311 -7.67 -8.89 0.27
N HIS A 312 -6.43 -9.32 0.32
CA HIS A 312 -5.81 -10.27 -0.58
C HIS A 312 -5.44 -11.54 0.18
N ALA A 313 -5.82 -12.69 -0.34
CA ALA A 313 -5.58 -13.98 0.31
C ALA A 313 -5.51 -15.12 -0.69
N TYR A 314 -5.06 -16.30 -0.25
CA TYR A 314 -5.00 -17.49 -1.07
C TYR A 314 -6.23 -18.39 -0.91
N ASP A 315 -6.69 -18.92 -2.05
CA ASP A 315 -7.67 -19.99 -2.13
C ASP A 315 -6.94 -21.33 -2.25
N GLY A 316 -6.41 -21.81 -1.17
CA GLY A 316 -5.64 -23.05 -1.11
C GLY A 316 -4.53 -23.00 -0.06
N ASN A 317 -3.83 -24.12 0.07
CA ASN A 317 -2.69 -24.21 0.98
C ASN A 317 -1.50 -23.46 0.40
N VAL A 318 -0.83 -22.69 1.23
CA VAL A 318 0.37 -21.94 0.89
C VAL A 318 1.56 -22.64 1.54
N ALA A 319 2.55 -23.03 0.73
CA ALA A 319 3.79 -23.61 1.25
C ALA A 319 4.94 -22.63 1.11
N PHE A 320 5.58 -22.35 2.23
CA PHE A 320 6.83 -21.60 2.34
C PHE A 320 7.97 -22.53 2.77
N GLY A 321 8.06 -23.73 2.16
CA GLY A 321 8.99 -24.77 2.58
C GLY A 321 10.46 -24.44 2.36
N LYS A 322 11.33 -24.86 3.30
CA LYS A 322 12.78 -24.58 3.28
C LYS A 322 13.47 -24.98 1.97
N GLY A 323 13.24 -26.17 1.44
CA GLY A 323 13.92 -26.65 0.25
C GLY A 323 13.44 -26.00 -1.06
N TRP A 324 12.18 -25.66 -1.14
CA TRP A 324 11.64 -24.97 -2.30
C TRP A 324 12.01 -23.49 -2.30
N TRP A 325 12.03 -22.94 -1.14
CA TRP A 325 12.45 -21.62 -0.79
C TRP A 325 13.93 -21.36 -1.13
N ASP A 326 14.82 -22.26 -0.74
CA ASP A 326 16.26 -22.15 -1.00
C ASP A 326 16.60 -22.37 -2.49
N ALA A 327 15.87 -23.21 -3.19
CA ALA A 327 16.10 -23.52 -4.60
C ALA A 327 15.68 -22.40 -5.57
N ASN A 328 14.72 -21.58 -5.17
CA ASN A 328 14.19 -20.51 -6.02
C ASN A 328 14.53 -19.12 -5.52
N VAL A 329 15.36 -19.05 -4.50
CA VAL A 329 15.61 -17.85 -3.80
C VAL A 329 16.63 -16.98 -4.48
N ASN A 330 16.47 -16.70 -5.56
CA ASN A 330 16.77 -15.31 -5.84
C ASN A 330 15.80 -14.40 -5.06
N GLY A 331 15.49 -14.83 -3.86
CA GLY A 331 14.94 -14.08 -2.73
C GLY A 331 13.56 -13.51 -2.86
N ASN A 332 12.80 -13.85 -3.87
CA ASN A 332 11.72 -12.96 -4.27
C ASN A 332 10.31 -13.50 -4.13
N TYR A 333 10.15 -14.69 -3.63
CA TYR A 333 8.86 -15.34 -3.80
C TYR A 333 7.79 -14.91 -2.79
N SER A 334 8.08 -14.89 -1.55
CA SER A 334 7.12 -14.47 -0.51
C SER A 334 7.02 -12.97 -0.33
N SER A 335 7.84 -12.22 -1.06
CA SER A 335 8.01 -10.79 -0.83
C SER A 335 7.35 -9.88 -1.87
N ARG A 336 6.84 -10.43 -2.96
CA ARG A 336 6.22 -9.60 -4.00
C ARG A 336 4.75 -9.37 -3.73
N LEU A 337 4.42 -8.30 -3.07
CA LEU A 337 3.08 -7.72 -3.10
C LEU A 337 2.88 -7.01 -4.44
N SER A 338 2.75 -7.77 -5.52
CA SER A 338 2.40 -7.17 -6.80
C SER A 338 0.87 -7.12 -6.94
N ASN A 339 0.36 -6.11 -7.64
CA ASN A 339 -1.02 -6.09 -8.09
C ASN A 339 -1.28 -7.13 -9.20
N ASP A 340 -0.24 -7.83 -9.63
CA ASP A 340 -0.30 -8.86 -10.66
C ASP A 340 -0.59 -10.21 -10.02
N GLN A 341 -1.77 -10.73 -10.26
CA GLN A 341 -2.19 -12.07 -9.81
C GLN A 341 -1.26 -13.18 -10.31
N SER A 342 -0.61 -13.00 -11.47
CA SER A 342 0.32 -13.99 -12.02
C SER A 342 1.59 -14.10 -11.19
N ALA A 343 2.10 -12.99 -10.66
CA ALA A 343 3.30 -13.00 -9.83
C ALA A 343 3.07 -13.74 -8.50
N PHE A 344 1.86 -13.69 -7.94
CA PHE A 344 1.50 -14.46 -6.75
C PHE A 344 1.30 -15.95 -7.07
N HIS A 345 0.81 -16.29 -8.23
CA HIS A 345 0.69 -17.69 -8.67
C HIS A 345 2.03 -18.40 -8.79
N ASP A 346 3.04 -17.68 -9.26
CA ASP A 346 4.41 -18.21 -9.36
C ASP A 346 5.11 -18.29 -8.00
N ILE A 347 4.60 -17.61 -6.99
CA ILE A 347 5.26 -17.37 -5.71
C ILE A 347 4.82 -18.34 -4.62
N ALA A 348 3.57 -18.68 -4.57
CA ALA A 348 3.05 -19.64 -3.62
C ALA A 348 2.36 -20.75 -4.39
N LYS A 349 2.88 -21.97 -4.28
CA LYS A 349 2.15 -23.14 -4.77
C LYS A 349 0.94 -23.33 -3.87
N THR A 350 -0.24 -23.14 -4.44
CA THR A 350 -1.47 -23.57 -3.81
C THR A 350 -1.63 -25.07 -3.99
N TYR A 351 -1.81 -25.79 -2.88
CA TYR A 351 -2.02 -27.23 -2.89
C TYR A 351 -3.48 -27.55 -2.70
N GLY A 352 -3.93 -28.65 -3.34
CA GLY A 352 -5.29 -29.07 -3.49
C GLY A 352 -6.17 -28.86 -2.27
N THR A 353 -7.31 -28.35 -2.53
CA THR A 353 -8.45 -28.18 -1.64
C THR A 353 -9.60 -29.07 -2.14
N ASP A 354 -10.72 -29.05 -1.49
CA ASP A 354 -11.93 -29.77 -1.91
C ASP A 354 -12.50 -29.31 -3.26
N ARG A 355 -11.92 -28.29 -3.87
CA ARG A 355 -12.17 -27.83 -5.23
C ARG A 355 -10.87 -27.33 -5.89
N ASN A 356 -10.88 -27.13 -7.19
CA ASN A 356 -9.74 -26.53 -7.88
C ASN A 356 -9.46 -25.13 -7.34
N PRO A 357 -8.30 -24.89 -6.68
CA PRO A 357 -7.98 -23.59 -6.15
C PRO A 357 -7.76 -22.59 -7.29
N VAL A 358 -8.23 -21.35 -7.10
CA VAL A 358 -8.01 -20.28 -8.06
C VAL A 358 -6.76 -19.45 -7.72
N GLY A 359 -6.03 -19.84 -6.66
CA GLY A 359 -4.81 -19.18 -6.21
C GLY A 359 -5.10 -17.94 -5.39
N TYR A 360 -4.64 -16.80 -5.87
CA TYR A 360 -4.80 -15.52 -5.19
C TYR A 360 -6.19 -14.91 -5.42
N ILE A 361 -6.82 -14.44 -4.34
CA ILE A 361 -8.17 -13.88 -4.36
C ILE A 361 -8.18 -12.51 -3.67
N LYS A 362 -9.03 -11.63 -4.18
CA LYS A 362 -9.25 -10.29 -3.64
C LYS A 362 -10.68 -10.15 -3.08
N TYR A 363 -10.79 -9.52 -1.92
CA TYR A 363 -12.06 -9.19 -1.28
C TYR A 363 -12.17 -7.69 -1.00
N TYR A 364 -13.39 -7.17 -1.11
CA TYR A 364 -13.72 -5.81 -0.69
C TYR A 364 -15.13 -5.80 -0.10
N LYS A 365 -15.28 -5.22 1.10
CA LYS A 365 -16.56 -5.14 1.83
C LYS A 365 -17.32 -6.48 1.90
N GLY A 366 -16.60 -7.54 2.27
CA GLY A 366 -17.15 -8.89 2.41
C GLY A 366 -17.40 -9.63 1.10
N LYS A 367 -17.13 -9.05 -0.05
CA LYS A 367 -17.41 -9.64 -1.36
C LYS A 367 -16.12 -9.97 -2.10
N TYR A 368 -16.13 -11.14 -2.75
CA TYR A 368 -15.11 -11.53 -3.72
C TYR A 368 -15.12 -10.56 -4.92
N ILE A 369 -13.93 -10.13 -5.31
CA ILE A 369 -13.70 -9.31 -6.50
C ILE A 369 -12.83 -10.11 -7.47
N ARG A 370 -13.26 -10.21 -8.71
CA ARG A 370 -12.48 -10.82 -9.79
C ARG A 370 -11.45 -9.84 -10.33
#